data_7dfe722972d8fc48b96120538c70e437
#
_entry.id   7dfe722972d8fc48b96120538c70e437
#
_cell.length_a   1.000
_cell.length_b   1.000
_cell.length_c   1.000
_cell.angle_alpha   90.00
_cell.angle_beta   90.00
_cell.angle_gamma   90.00
#
_symmetry.space_group_name_H-M   'P 1'
#
loop_
_entity.id
_entity.type
_entity.pdbx_description
1 polymer ?
#
loop_
_entity_poly.entity_id
_entity_poly.type
_entity_poly.pdbx_seq_one_letter_code
_entity_poly.pdbx_strand_id
1 'polypeptide(L)'
;MAVLHYRDCDRLPLVYFTFWKETIDKWAAEGHLTREEAGNWDHWSPGDVAVAKKLGFDFCWGESLFLNTGLFPGIEERVIEELPDGSRKFLNKRGAIVLQKDGLRSIPAEFDHLLKGRKEWEAFFLPRLQFSQERIAEARVNTGQEKLRFNAGGYEALCRDERESPIGLYCGSLYGTIRDWLGLVGLAYLQVDDPELLDEIIETVGHLSYRCVEAALATGARFDYAHFWEDICFKNGPLVNPRVFREKVAPHYRRITDLLARHGIDIVSVDCDGKIDKLLPIWLESGVNTMFPVEVGTWNASIAPWRAAYGSELRGVGGMDKRVFARDYAAVDAEIERLRPLVEPGGYIPCPDHHIAPDARWENVQYYCERMREVFG
;
A
#
# COMPACT_ATOMS: atom_id res chain seq x y z
N MET A 1 -8.29 -6.90 14.24
CA MET A 1 -8.07 -8.28 13.69
C MET A 1 -9.31 -9.17 13.80
N ALA A 2 -10.14 -9.09 14.89
CA ALA A 2 -11.35 -9.92 15.05
C ALA A 2 -12.27 -9.87 13.82
N VAL A 3 -12.60 -8.68 13.30
CA VAL A 3 -13.42 -8.49 12.09
C VAL A 3 -12.90 -9.32 10.89
N LEU A 4 -11.59 -9.27 10.60
CA LEU A 4 -11.01 -10.00 9.48
C LEU A 4 -10.94 -11.53 9.72
N HIS A 5 -11.08 -11.98 10.97
CA HIS A 5 -11.22 -13.38 11.32
C HIS A 5 -12.69 -13.84 11.47
N TYR A 6 -13.66 -13.01 11.09
CA TYR A 6 -15.09 -13.31 11.24
C TYR A 6 -15.48 -13.64 12.68
N ARG A 7 -14.85 -12.95 13.64
CA ARG A 7 -15.12 -13.09 15.09
C ARG A 7 -15.84 -11.87 15.60
N ASP A 8 -16.59 -12.06 16.67
CA ASP A 8 -17.22 -10.95 17.37
C ASP A 8 -16.17 -9.94 17.85
N CYS A 9 -16.50 -8.67 17.75
CA CYS A 9 -15.71 -7.55 18.21
C CYS A 9 -16.61 -6.58 18.98
N ASP A 10 -16.00 -5.84 19.87
CA ASP A 10 -16.67 -4.81 20.67
C ASP A 10 -17.21 -3.65 19.81
N ARG A 11 -16.48 -3.30 18.77
CA ARG A 11 -16.85 -2.30 17.76
C ARG A 11 -16.08 -2.47 16.47
N LEU A 12 -16.61 -1.91 15.38
CA LEU A 12 -15.91 -1.82 14.12
C LEU A 12 -14.79 -0.77 14.21
N PRO A 13 -13.54 -1.07 13.85
CA PRO A 13 -12.48 -0.08 13.80
C PRO A 13 -12.70 0.91 12.65
N LEU A 14 -12.42 2.20 12.90
CA LEU A 14 -12.42 3.25 11.88
C LEU A 14 -11.03 3.41 11.31
N VAL A 15 -10.83 2.82 10.15
CA VAL A 15 -9.55 2.79 9.45
C VAL A 15 -9.50 3.89 8.39
N TYR A 16 -8.33 4.45 8.17
CA TYR A 16 -8.08 5.39 7.09
C TYR A 16 -6.84 4.97 6.29
N PHE A 17 -6.71 5.50 5.07
CA PHE A 17 -5.55 5.21 4.23
C PHE A 17 -4.48 6.30 4.38
N THR A 18 -4.81 7.55 4.19
CA THR A 18 -4.11 8.79 4.52
C THR A 18 -4.80 9.96 3.82
N PHE A 19 -4.14 11.11 3.71
CA PHE A 19 -4.65 12.34 3.09
C PHE A 19 -3.73 12.78 1.96
N TRP A 20 -4.23 13.56 1.01
CA TRP A 20 -3.37 14.32 0.13
C TRP A 20 -2.77 15.51 0.88
N LYS A 21 -1.54 15.92 0.55
CA LYS A 21 -0.92 17.11 1.17
C LYS A 21 -1.75 18.36 0.95
N GLU A 22 -2.36 18.48 -0.22
CA GLU A 22 -3.24 19.58 -0.59
C GLU A 22 -4.52 19.62 0.30
N THR A 23 -4.99 18.47 0.76
CA THR A 23 -6.09 18.38 1.74
C THR A 23 -5.68 18.96 3.09
N ILE A 24 -4.48 18.62 3.55
CA ILE A 24 -3.91 19.11 4.81
C ILE A 24 -3.70 20.62 4.74
N ASP A 25 -3.13 21.12 3.63
CA ASP A 25 -2.88 22.56 3.44
C ASP A 25 -4.20 23.36 3.40
N LYS A 26 -5.24 22.83 2.74
CA LYS A 26 -6.58 23.41 2.73
C LYS A 26 -7.17 23.49 4.14
N TRP A 27 -7.17 22.38 4.88
CA TRP A 27 -7.72 22.33 6.23
C TRP A 27 -6.96 23.23 7.22
N ALA A 28 -5.66 23.43 7.01
CA ALA A 28 -4.89 24.44 7.75
C ALA A 28 -5.30 25.88 7.40
N ALA A 29 -5.56 26.15 6.12
CA ALA A 29 -6.04 27.45 5.67
C ALA A 29 -7.45 27.76 6.17
N GLU A 30 -8.30 26.74 6.33
CA GLU A 30 -9.65 26.83 6.90
C GLU A 30 -9.65 26.91 8.45
N GLY A 31 -8.49 26.69 9.11
CA GLY A 31 -8.34 26.81 10.56
C GLY A 31 -8.62 25.53 11.36
N HIS A 32 -8.82 24.40 10.71
CA HIS A 32 -9.01 23.10 11.36
C HIS A 32 -7.69 22.51 11.88
N LEU A 33 -6.58 22.86 11.25
CA LEU A 33 -5.21 22.50 11.64
C LEU A 33 -4.38 23.75 11.84
N THR A 34 -3.43 23.68 12.75
CA THR A 34 -2.39 24.72 12.88
C THR A 34 -1.37 24.61 11.75
N ARG A 35 -0.62 25.70 11.50
CA ARG A 35 0.49 25.66 10.53
C ARG A 35 1.57 24.66 10.91
N GLU A 36 1.79 24.46 12.20
CA GLU A 36 2.75 23.48 12.72
C GLU A 36 2.31 22.06 12.42
N GLU A 37 1.04 21.70 12.68
CA GLU A 37 0.48 20.38 12.37
C GLU A 37 0.55 20.08 10.88
N ALA A 38 0.18 21.02 10.04
CA ALA A 38 0.27 20.87 8.59
C ALA A 38 1.73 20.79 8.08
N GLY A 39 2.65 21.52 8.74
CA GLY A 39 4.08 21.49 8.41
C GLY A 39 4.78 20.20 8.81
N ASN A 40 4.37 19.58 9.91
CA ASN A 40 4.90 18.32 10.44
C ASN A 40 4.22 17.07 9.83
N TRP A 41 3.19 17.27 9.01
CA TRP A 41 2.50 16.16 8.36
C TRP A 41 3.33 15.57 7.21
N ASP A 42 3.40 14.27 7.16
CA ASP A 42 3.91 13.47 6.06
C ASP A 42 3.14 12.13 6.06
N HIS A 43 3.07 11.46 4.93
CA HIS A 43 2.38 10.17 4.82
C HIS A 43 2.86 9.19 5.89
N TRP A 44 1.88 8.59 6.58
CA TRP A 44 2.12 7.59 7.64
C TRP A 44 3.07 8.08 8.74
N SER A 45 3.09 9.38 9.01
CA SER A 45 3.86 9.97 10.10
C SER A 45 3.02 10.08 11.38
N PRO A 46 3.66 10.34 12.53
CA PRO A 46 2.91 10.74 13.72
C PRO A 46 2.01 11.95 13.50
N GLY A 47 2.39 12.87 12.58
CA GLY A 47 1.55 13.99 12.18
C GLY A 47 0.29 13.56 11.42
N ASP A 48 0.40 12.56 10.54
CA ASP A 48 -0.74 11.96 9.84
C ASP A 48 -1.73 11.33 10.84
N VAL A 49 -1.22 10.55 11.79
CA VAL A 49 -2.03 9.94 12.85
C VAL A 49 -2.69 11.00 13.75
N ALA A 50 -1.98 12.10 14.08
CA ALA A 50 -2.55 13.17 14.88
C ALA A 50 -3.75 13.84 14.18
N VAL A 51 -3.66 14.09 12.88
CA VAL A 51 -4.78 14.62 12.08
C VAL A 51 -5.94 13.61 12.04
N ALA A 52 -5.66 12.33 11.79
CA ALA A 52 -6.65 11.28 11.74
C ALA A 52 -7.39 11.11 13.09
N LYS A 53 -6.68 11.14 14.21
CA LYS A 53 -7.28 11.11 15.56
C LYS A 53 -8.20 12.30 15.83
N LYS A 54 -7.86 13.51 15.36
CA LYS A 54 -8.76 14.69 15.46
C LYS A 54 -10.05 14.51 14.67
N LEU A 55 -10.01 13.79 13.57
CA LEU A 55 -11.17 13.46 12.74
C LEU A 55 -12.00 12.31 13.34
N GLY A 56 -11.39 11.49 14.19
CA GLY A 56 -12.04 10.37 14.85
C GLY A 56 -11.65 8.99 14.31
N PHE A 57 -10.67 8.86 13.45
CA PHE A 57 -10.14 7.56 13.04
C PHE A 57 -9.33 6.87 14.14
N ASP A 58 -9.25 5.54 14.09
CA ASP A 58 -8.53 4.73 15.06
C ASP A 58 -7.07 4.49 14.63
N PHE A 59 -6.84 4.01 13.41
CA PHE A 59 -5.49 3.73 12.87
C PHE A 59 -5.44 3.72 11.34
N CYS A 60 -4.22 3.79 10.80
CA CYS A 60 -3.94 3.66 9.38
C CYS A 60 -3.59 2.22 9.00
N TRP A 61 -4.12 1.70 7.88
CA TRP A 61 -3.75 0.37 7.38
C TRP A 61 -2.27 0.27 6.94
N GLY A 62 -1.55 1.38 6.89
CA GLY A 62 -0.12 1.44 6.54
C GLY A 62 0.86 1.31 7.72
N GLU A 63 0.41 0.99 8.95
CA GLU A 63 1.31 0.78 10.09
C GLU A 63 2.05 -0.56 9.94
N SER A 64 3.37 -0.52 9.78
CA SER A 64 4.12 -1.71 9.34
C SER A 64 5.63 -1.63 9.62
N LEU A 65 6.28 -2.79 9.61
CA LEU A 65 7.70 -2.91 9.30
C LEU A 65 7.87 -2.91 7.77
N PHE A 66 8.48 -1.86 7.23
CA PHE A 66 8.76 -1.71 5.80
C PHE A 66 10.14 -2.30 5.47
N LEU A 67 10.16 -3.54 5.02
CA LEU A 67 11.39 -4.22 4.59
C LEU A 67 11.98 -3.56 3.33
N ASN A 68 13.32 -3.51 3.26
CA ASN A 68 14.03 -3.05 2.06
C ASN A 68 14.10 -4.18 1.01
N THR A 69 12.97 -4.53 0.39
CA THR A 69 12.85 -5.58 -0.63
C THR A 69 13.18 -5.12 -2.06
N GLY A 70 13.36 -3.82 -2.27
CA GLY A 70 13.77 -3.23 -3.54
C GLY A 70 15.28 -2.98 -3.67
N LEU A 71 15.64 -2.00 -4.50
CA LEU A 71 17.04 -1.59 -4.69
C LEU A 71 17.64 -1.06 -3.37
N PHE A 72 18.75 -1.68 -2.93
CA PHE A 72 19.43 -1.28 -1.69
C PHE A 72 20.96 -1.43 -1.83
N PRO A 73 21.72 -0.33 -1.68
CA PRO A 73 21.22 1.06 -1.65
C PRO A 73 20.49 1.44 -2.95
N GLY A 74 19.66 2.49 -2.89
CA GLY A 74 18.98 2.99 -4.08
C GLY A 74 19.95 3.50 -5.16
N ILE A 75 19.44 3.76 -6.36
CA ILE A 75 20.21 4.41 -7.43
C ILE A 75 20.59 5.82 -6.97
N GLU A 76 21.78 6.28 -7.33
CA GLU A 76 22.23 7.64 -7.05
C GLU A 76 21.36 8.67 -7.80
N GLU A 77 20.71 9.53 -7.02
CA GLU A 77 19.79 10.54 -7.54
C GLU A 77 20.55 11.66 -8.22
N ARG A 78 20.09 12.09 -9.41
CA ARG A 78 20.70 13.21 -10.13
C ARG A 78 19.77 13.85 -11.14
N VAL A 79 20.00 15.13 -11.40
CA VAL A 79 19.41 15.82 -12.56
C VAL A 79 20.06 15.29 -13.83
N ILE A 80 19.26 14.86 -14.79
CA ILE A 80 19.71 14.39 -16.11
C ILE A 80 19.73 15.55 -17.09
N GLU A 81 18.70 16.42 -17.05
CA GLU A 81 18.53 17.54 -17.97
C GLU A 81 17.65 18.61 -17.32
N GLU A 82 18.03 19.87 -17.50
CA GLU A 82 17.19 21.01 -17.20
C GLU A 82 16.45 21.47 -18.47
N LEU A 83 15.14 21.69 -18.36
CA LEU A 83 14.31 22.05 -19.50
C LEU A 83 14.05 23.57 -19.54
N PRO A 84 13.76 24.16 -20.72
CA PRO A 84 13.59 25.61 -20.87
C PRO A 84 12.43 26.20 -20.07
N ASP A 85 11.43 25.40 -19.66
CA ASP A 85 10.29 25.81 -18.84
C ASP A 85 10.56 25.76 -17.33
N GLY A 86 11.81 25.52 -16.93
CA GLY A 86 12.24 25.39 -15.55
C GLY A 86 11.94 24.04 -14.90
N SER A 87 11.34 23.11 -15.62
CA SER A 87 11.25 21.71 -15.18
C SER A 87 12.57 20.98 -15.43
N ARG A 88 12.77 19.85 -14.75
CA ARG A 88 13.98 19.03 -14.89
C ARG A 88 13.64 17.55 -14.98
N LYS A 89 14.39 16.83 -15.79
CA LYS A 89 14.41 15.37 -15.81
C LYS A 89 15.32 14.91 -14.67
N PHE A 90 14.76 14.16 -13.75
CA PHE A 90 15.44 13.74 -12.53
C PHE A 90 15.41 12.20 -12.43
N LEU A 91 16.60 11.59 -12.33
CA LEU A 91 16.74 10.17 -12.02
C LEU A 91 16.57 9.99 -10.52
N ASN A 92 15.54 9.26 -10.13
CA ASN A 92 15.26 8.98 -8.73
C ASN A 92 15.96 7.68 -8.25
N LYS A 93 15.94 7.45 -6.95
CA LYS A 93 16.57 6.28 -6.32
C LYS A 93 15.97 4.94 -6.72
N ARG A 94 14.80 4.91 -7.38
CA ARG A 94 14.18 3.69 -7.93
C ARG A 94 14.62 3.40 -9.37
N GLY A 95 15.37 4.31 -10.00
CA GLY A 95 15.80 4.15 -11.40
C GLY A 95 14.79 4.68 -12.42
N ALA A 96 13.71 5.35 -11.99
CA ALA A 96 12.81 6.07 -12.89
C ALA A 96 13.32 7.50 -13.12
N ILE A 97 13.18 7.97 -14.36
CA ILE A 97 13.44 9.36 -14.76
C ILE A 97 12.09 10.08 -14.76
N VAL A 98 11.94 11.05 -13.88
CA VAL A 98 10.70 11.76 -13.69
C VAL A 98 10.83 13.24 -14.04
N LEU A 99 9.72 13.88 -14.43
CA LEU A 99 9.65 15.33 -14.61
C LEU A 99 9.35 15.99 -13.28
N GLN A 100 10.28 16.77 -12.77
CA GLN A 100 10.11 17.59 -11.58
C GLN A 100 9.95 19.07 -11.95
N LYS A 101 9.04 19.75 -11.26
CA LYS A 101 8.88 21.20 -11.35
C LYS A 101 8.79 21.77 -9.93
N ASP A 102 9.56 22.82 -9.67
CA ASP A 102 9.57 23.44 -8.35
C ASP A 102 8.18 23.96 -7.96
N GLY A 103 7.79 23.69 -6.72
CA GLY A 103 6.48 24.10 -6.18
C GLY A 103 5.32 23.12 -6.47
N LEU A 104 5.49 22.11 -7.34
CA LEU A 104 4.51 21.03 -7.51
C LEU A 104 4.87 19.87 -6.57
N ARG A 105 3.90 19.48 -5.73
CA ARG A 105 4.02 18.35 -4.78
C ARG A 105 3.26 17.11 -5.21
N SER A 106 2.59 17.15 -6.37
CA SER A 106 1.93 16.00 -6.98
C SER A 106 2.95 14.92 -7.37
N ILE A 107 2.47 13.70 -7.58
CA ILE A 107 3.29 12.58 -8.08
C ILE A 107 3.94 13.02 -9.40
N PRO A 108 5.28 13.05 -9.50
CA PRO A 108 5.94 13.47 -10.73
C PRO A 108 5.59 12.53 -11.88
N ALA A 109 5.38 13.10 -13.07
CA ALA A 109 5.15 12.31 -14.27
C ALA A 109 6.41 11.49 -14.63
N GLU A 110 6.25 10.20 -14.81
CA GLU A 110 7.31 9.35 -15.35
C GLU A 110 7.61 9.72 -16.80
N PHE A 111 8.88 9.95 -17.10
CA PHE A 111 9.36 10.32 -18.42
C PHE A 111 10.10 9.16 -19.10
N ASP A 112 10.95 8.47 -18.35
CA ASP A 112 11.75 7.37 -18.84
C ASP A 112 12.29 6.52 -17.66
N HIS A 113 13.03 5.45 -17.95
CA HIS A 113 13.55 4.49 -16.98
C HIS A 113 15.01 4.15 -17.26
N LEU A 114 15.79 3.90 -16.22
CA LEU A 114 17.19 3.51 -16.32
C LEU A 114 17.33 2.07 -16.87
N LEU A 115 16.41 1.18 -16.49
CA LEU A 115 16.43 -0.22 -16.93
C LEU A 115 15.90 -0.31 -18.36
N LYS A 116 16.78 -0.66 -19.30
CA LYS A 116 16.46 -0.86 -20.73
C LYS A 116 16.60 -2.30 -21.19
N GLY A 117 17.45 -3.07 -20.51
CA GLY A 117 17.74 -4.44 -20.85
C GLY A 117 18.83 -5.05 -19.96
N ARG A 118 19.39 -6.15 -20.42
CA ARG A 118 20.36 -6.95 -19.66
C ARG A 118 21.56 -6.15 -19.16
N LYS A 119 22.10 -5.27 -20.00
CA LYS A 119 23.27 -4.44 -19.63
C LYS A 119 23.02 -3.58 -18.40
N GLU A 120 21.91 -2.86 -18.36
CA GLU A 120 21.55 -2.00 -17.23
C GLU A 120 21.14 -2.85 -16.01
N TRP A 121 20.48 -3.99 -16.24
CA TRP A 121 20.15 -4.95 -15.19
C TRP A 121 21.40 -5.42 -14.45
N GLU A 122 22.38 -5.95 -15.14
CA GLU A 122 23.62 -6.48 -14.57
C GLU A 122 24.48 -5.37 -13.92
N ALA A 123 24.51 -4.18 -14.51
CA ALA A 123 25.34 -3.08 -14.03
C ALA A 123 24.75 -2.35 -12.81
N PHE A 124 23.43 -2.13 -12.79
CA PHE A 124 22.80 -1.20 -11.83
C PHE A 124 21.79 -1.85 -10.91
N PHE A 125 21.06 -2.87 -11.35
CA PHE A 125 19.94 -3.45 -10.59
C PHE A 125 20.36 -4.71 -9.83
N LEU A 126 20.84 -5.72 -10.48
CA LEU A 126 21.18 -7.01 -9.89
C LEU A 126 22.12 -6.92 -8.69
N PRO A 127 23.19 -6.09 -8.68
CA PRO A 127 24.05 -5.93 -7.50
C PRO A 127 23.35 -5.33 -6.29
N ARG A 128 22.28 -4.55 -6.51
CA ARG A 128 21.48 -3.89 -5.48
C ARG A 128 20.32 -4.74 -4.97
N LEU A 129 20.11 -5.91 -5.53
CA LEU A 129 19.05 -6.86 -5.18
C LEU A 129 19.58 -8.09 -4.44
N GLN A 130 20.83 -8.04 -3.99
CA GLN A 130 21.39 -9.09 -3.16
C GLN A 130 20.89 -8.95 -1.71
N PHE A 131 20.59 -10.07 -1.06
CA PHE A 131 20.19 -10.07 0.35
C PHE A 131 21.38 -9.67 1.25
N SER A 132 21.10 -8.82 2.24
CA SER A 132 22.03 -8.50 3.33
C SER A 132 21.24 -8.26 4.64
N GLN A 133 21.89 -8.39 5.79
CA GLN A 133 21.27 -8.13 7.09
C GLN A 133 20.93 -6.64 7.31
N GLU A 134 21.64 -5.74 6.65
CA GLU A 134 21.37 -4.30 6.67
C GLU A 134 19.97 -3.97 6.16
N ARG A 135 19.40 -4.78 5.25
CA ARG A 135 18.05 -4.60 4.74
C ARG A 135 17.00 -4.69 5.85
N ILE A 136 17.27 -5.49 6.88
CA ILE A 136 16.40 -5.61 8.04
C ILE A 136 16.80 -4.57 9.09
N ALA A 137 18.08 -4.43 9.39
CA ALA A 137 18.57 -3.49 10.38
C ALA A 137 18.15 -2.04 10.10
N GLU A 138 18.17 -1.62 8.82
CA GLU A 138 17.78 -0.29 8.39
C GLU A 138 16.32 -0.19 7.92
N ALA A 139 15.54 -1.27 8.03
CA ALA A 139 14.12 -1.26 7.69
C ALA A 139 13.37 -0.25 8.58
N ARG A 140 12.39 0.40 7.97
CA ARG A 140 11.58 1.41 8.66
C ARG A 140 10.43 0.75 9.41
N VAL A 141 10.34 1.02 10.69
CA VAL A 141 9.20 0.66 11.54
C VAL A 141 8.30 1.88 11.67
N ASN A 142 7.03 1.72 11.35
CA ASN A 142 5.99 2.70 11.58
C ASN A 142 4.90 2.07 12.46
N THR A 143 4.70 2.61 13.65
CA THR A 143 3.69 2.17 14.62
C THR A 143 2.51 3.14 14.72
N GLY A 144 2.41 4.09 13.80
CA GLY A 144 1.47 5.20 13.89
C GLY A 144 1.92 6.30 14.87
N GLN A 145 2.57 5.95 15.97
CA GLN A 145 3.10 6.90 16.96
C GLN A 145 4.56 7.25 16.69
N GLU A 146 5.34 6.34 16.12
CA GLU A 146 6.77 6.47 15.92
C GLU A 146 7.16 6.00 14.52
N LYS A 147 8.15 6.69 13.93
CA LYS A 147 8.89 6.23 12.74
C LYS A 147 10.33 5.98 13.15
N LEU A 148 10.74 4.73 13.21
CA LEU A 148 12.05 4.30 13.70
C LEU A 148 12.76 3.45 12.65
N ARG A 149 14.08 3.29 12.76
CA ARG A 149 14.79 2.19 12.12
C ARG A 149 14.69 0.96 12.99
N PHE A 150 14.64 -0.22 12.37
CA PHE A 150 14.54 -1.48 13.10
C PHE A 150 15.65 -1.63 14.16
N ASN A 151 16.90 -1.32 13.82
CA ASN A 151 18.07 -1.39 14.72
C ASN A 151 18.21 -0.17 15.66
N ALA A 152 17.29 0.79 15.61
CA ALA A 152 17.31 2.02 16.42
C ALA A 152 15.97 2.24 17.11
N GLY A 153 15.56 1.29 17.95
CA GLY A 153 14.32 1.30 18.72
C GLY A 153 13.11 0.67 18.02
N GLY A 154 13.21 0.36 16.73
CA GLY A 154 12.09 -0.21 15.98
C GLY A 154 11.79 -1.65 16.41
N TYR A 155 12.80 -2.47 16.68
CA TYR A 155 12.60 -3.82 17.18
C TYR A 155 11.85 -3.82 18.53
N GLU A 156 12.28 -2.99 19.46
CA GLU A 156 11.66 -2.85 20.77
C GLU A 156 10.21 -2.38 20.65
N ALA A 157 9.93 -1.45 19.72
CA ALA A 157 8.58 -0.98 19.44
C ALA A 157 7.67 -2.11 18.92
N LEU A 158 8.19 -2.98 18.04
CA LEU A 158 7.45 -4.13 17.51
C LEU A 158 7.21 -5.23 18.57
N CYS A 159 8.05 -5.33 19.58
CA CYS A 159 7.94 -6.32 20.65
C CYS A 159 7.08 -5.88 21.83
N ARG A 160 6.55 -4.63 21.87
CA ARG A 160 5.67 -4.16 22.94
C ARG A 160 4.41 -5.02 23.01
N ASP A 161 3.98 -5.36 24.23
CA ASP A 161 2.76 -6.14 24.46
C ASP A 161 1.50 -5.31 24.22
N GLU A 162 1.51 -4.04 24.63
CA GLU A 162 0.40 -3.11 24.49
C GLU A 162 0.62 -2.26 23.22
N ARG A 163 -0.14 -2.54 22.17
CA ARG A 163 -0.18 -1.78 20.93
C ARG A 163 -1.61 -1.26 20.70
N GLU A 164 -1.72 -0.01 20.30
CA GLU A 164 -3.02 0.63 20.02
C GLU A 164 -3.62 0.15 18.68
N SER A 165 -2.78 -0.35 17.78
CA SER A 165 -3.18 -0.72 16.41
C SER A 165 -2.47 -2.00 15.95
N PRO A 166 -3.04 -2.72 14.96
CA PRO A 166 -2.37 -3.85 14.32
C PRO A 166 -1.14 -3.38 13.54
N ILE A 167 -0.07 -4.17 13.58
CA ILE A 167 1.16 -3.91 12.85
C ILE A 167 1.35 -4.94 11.75
N GLY A 168 1.53 -4.46 10.52
CA GLY A 168 1.81 -5.28 9.36
C GLY A 168 3.29 -5.57 9.15
N LEU A 169 3.56 -6.66 8.43
CA LEU A 169 4.85 -6.93 7.82
C LEU A 169 4.75 -6.63 6.32
N TYR A 170 5.43 -5.59 5.85
CA TYR A 170 5.48 -5.27 4.42
C TYR A 170 6.42 -6.24 3.70
N CYS A 171 5.85 -7.11 2.88
CA CYS A 171 6.53 -8.19 2.19
C CYS A 171 7.12 -7.77 0.82
N GLY A 172 6.94 -6.52 0.41
CA GLY A 172 7.45 -5.99 -0.84
C GLY A 172 6.40 -5.97 -1.96
N SER A 173 6.92 -5.84 -3.18
CA SER A 173 6.16 -5.90 -4.42
C SER A 173 6.86 -6.89 -5.34
N LEU A 174 6.13 -7.87 -5.87
CA LEU A 174 6.72 -8.95 -6.67
C LEU A 174 6.69 -8.64 -8.18
N TYR A 175 5.80 -7.75 -8.60
CA TYR A 175 5.70 -7.34 -10.01
C TYR A 175 5.56 -5.83 -10.20
N GLY A 176 4.91 -5.12 -9.30
CA GLY A 176 4.73 -3.67 -9.36
C GLY A 176 6.06 -2.93 -9.34
N THR A 177 7.01 -3.37 -8.51
CA THR A 177 8.37 -2.80 -8.50
C THR A 177 9.12 -3.01 -9.83
N ILE A 178 8.87 -4.13 -10.53
CA ILE A 178 9.44 -4.40 -11.85
C ILE A 178 8.85 -3.44 -12.90
N ARG A 179 7.52 -3.21 -12.81
CA ARG A 179 6.84 -2.22 -13.62
C ARG A 179 7.42 -0.81 -13.40
N ASP A 180 7.69 -0.43 -12.14
CA ASP A 180 8.29 0.87 -11.81
C ASP A 180 9.71 1.04 -12.40
N TRP A 181 10.46 -0.05 -12.55
CA TRP A 181 11.82 0.00 -13.10
C TRP A 181 11.86 0.10 -14.62
N LEU A 182 10.88 -0.50 -15.31
CA LEU A 182 10.83 -0.63 -16.77
C LEU A 182 9.82 0.32 -17.41
N GLY A 183 8.85 0.80 -16.66
CA GLY A 183 7.63 1.39 -17.21
C GLY A 183 6.79 0.37 -17.99
N LEU A 184 5.54 0.74 -18.28
CA LEU A 184 4.63 -0.17 -19.01
C LEU A 184 5.14 -0.57 -20.39
N VAL A 185 5.72 0.38 -21.11
CA VAL A 185 6.20 0.14 -22.47
C VAL A 185 7.43 -0.76 -22.46
N GLY A 186 8.41 -0.46 -21.59
CA GLY A 186 9.62 -1.29 -21.44
C GLY A 186 9.30 -2.71 -21.02
N LEU A 187 8.37 -2.87 -20.05
CA LEU A 187 7.93 -4.18 -19.59
C LEU A 187 7.24 -4.99 -20.70
N ALA A 188 6.38 -4.33 -21.52
CA ALA A 188 5.71 -4.99 -22.63
C ALA A 188 6.70 -5.49 -23.70
N TYR A 189 7.71 -4.68 -24.04
CA TYR A 189 8.76 -5.09 -24.97
C TYR A 189 9.64 -6.19 -24.38
N LEU A 190 10.10 -6.06 -23.14
CA LEU A 190 10.97 -7.05 -22.50
C LEU A 190 10.34 -8.44 -22.48
N GLN A 191 9.02 -8.52 -22.25
CA GLN A 191 8.29 -9.79 -22.24
C GLN A 191 8.36 -10.55 -23.57
N VAL A 192 8.60 -9.85 -24.69
CA VAL A 192 8.69 -10.42 -26.05
C VAL A 192 10.12 -10.55 -26.50
N ASP A 193 10.95 -9.53 -26.28
CA ASP A 193 12.30 -9.41 -26.84
C ASP A 193 13.34 -10.17 -26.03
N ASP A 194 13.21 -10.23 -24.69
CA ASP A 194 14.10 -10.99 -23.80
C ASP A 194 13.29 -11.57 -22.61
N PRO A 195 12.43 -12.58 -22.85
CA PRO A 195 11.63 -13.21 -21.80
C PRO A 195 12.48 -13.90 -20.72
N GLU A 196 13.70 -14.34 -21.06
CA GLU A 196 14.63 -14.93 -20.09
C GLU A 196 15.13 -13.89 -19.08
N LEU A 197 15.38 -12.66 -19.51
CA LEU A 197 15.72 -11.57 -18.59
C LEU A 197 14.53 -11.22 -17.69
N LEU A 198 13.31 -11.18 -18.22
CA LEU A 198 12.13 -10.92 -17.40
C LEU A 198 11.97 -12.01 -16.33
N ASP A 199 12.20 -13.28 -16.69
CA ASP A 199 12.14 -14.39 -15.74
C ASP A 199 13.19 -14.26 -14.65
N GLU A 200 14.42 -13.91 -15.01
CA GLU A 200 15.52 -13.65 -14.07
C GLU A 200 15.19 -12.50 -13.10
N ILE A 201 14.59 -11.42 -13.61
CA ILE A 201 14.16 -10.28 -12.78
C ILE A 201 13.08 -10.72 -11.77
N ILE A 202 12.04 -11.43 -12.22
CA ILE A 202 10.96 -11.92 -11.37
C ILE A 202 11.50 -12.86 -10.28
N GLU A 203 12.35 -13.82 -10.66
CA GLU A 203 12.96 -14.76 -9.71
C GLU A 203 13.83 -14.04 -8.67
N THR A 204 14.64 -13.06 -9.11
CA THR A 204 15.51 -12.27 -8.23
C THR A 204 14.69 -11.48 -7.21
N VAL A 205 13.64 -10.78 -7.65
CA VAL A 205 12.75 -10.00 -6.78
C VAL A 205 12.00 -10.92 -5.80
N GLY A 206 11.42 -12.01 -6.30
CA GLY A 206 10.70 -12.97 -5.47
C GLY A 206 11.59 -13.64 -4.43
N HIS A 207 12.81 -14.03 -4.82
CA HIS A 207 13.79 -14.62 -3.89
C HIS A 207 14.23 -13.61 -2.82
N LEU A 208 14.55 -12.38 -3.20
CA LEU A 208 14.95 -11.34 -2.26
C LEU A 208 13.84 -11.03 -1.26
N SER A 209 12.59 -10.87 -1.73
CA SER A 209 11.43 -10.62 -0.86
C SER A 209 11.25 -11.76 0.15
N TYR A 210 11.34 -13.01 -0.29
CA TYR A 210 11.30 -14.18 0.59
C TYR A 210 12.40 -14.12 1.66
N ARG A 211 13.66 -13.86 1.27
CA ARG A 211 14.80 -13.79 2.22
C ARG A 211 14.65 -12.66 3.23
N CYS A 212 14.11 -11.51 2.81
CA CYS A 212 13.84 -10.39 3.73
C CYS A 212 12.73 -10.74 4.72
N VAL A 213 11.63 -11.35 4.27
CA VAL A 213 10.53 -11.80 5.15
C VAL A 213 11.02 -12.86 6.12
N GLU A 214 11.77 -13.87 5.65
CA GLU A 214 12.36 -14.93 6.48
C GLU A 214 13.24 -14.34 7.58
N ALA A 215 14.14 -13.40 7.24
CA ALA A 215 15.02 -12.76 8.19
C ALA A 215 14.27 -11.89 9.20
N ALA A 216 13.23 -11.18 8.77
CA ALA A 216 12.39 -10.38 9.67
C ALA A 216 11.64 -11.26 10.68
N LEU A 217 11.05 -12.35 10.24
CA LEU A 217 10.34 -13.31 11.09
C LEU A 217 11.28 -14.01 12.08
N ALA A 218 12.52 -14.31 11.66
CA ALA A 218 13.55 -14.91 12.51
C ALA A 218 14.01 -14.01 13.67
N THR A 219 13.72 -12.70 13.63
CA THR A 219 14.04 -11.78 14.75
C THR A 219 13.15 -12.00 15.97
N GLY A 220 12.00 -12.66 15.83
CA GLY A 220 11.00 -12.81 16.87
C GLY A 220 10.08 -11.59 17.05
N ALA A 221 10.19 -10.55 16.21
CA ALA A 221 9.24 -9.46 16.17
C ALA A 221 7.83 -9.98 15.79
N ARG A 222 6.78 -9.35 16.35
CA ARG A 222 5.40 -9.82 16.20
C ARG A 222 4.63 -8.94 15.21
N PHE A 223 3.95 -9.59 14.28
CA PHE A 223 3.10 -8.96 13.27
C PHE A 223 1.70 -9.54 13.32
N ASP A 224 0.69 -8.68 13.08
CA ASP A 224 -0.72 -9.07 13.10
C ASP A 224 -1.23 -9.46 11.71
N TYR A 225 -0.61 -8.93 10.66
CA TYR A 225 -0.91 -9.23 9.27
C TYR A 225 0.34 -9.03 8.39
N ALA A 226 0.27 -9.49 7.15
CA ALA A 226 1.26 -9.21 6.12
C ALA A 226 0.66 -8.36 5.00
N HIS A 227 1.49 -7.61 4.31
CA HIS A 227 1.06 -6.65 3.30
C HIS A 227 2.01 -6.62 2.10
N PHE A 228 1.44 -6.75 0.90
CA PHE A 228 2.13 -6.54 -0.37
C PHE A 228 1.62 -5.26 -1.03
N TRP A 229 2.45 -4.63 -1.88
CA TRP A 229 2.04 -3.53 -2.73
C TRP A 229 2.34 -3.86 -4.19
N GLU A 230 1.39 -3.61 -5.11
CA GLU A 230 1.59 -4.00 -6.50
C GLU A 230 1.24 -2.91 -7.54
N ASP A 231 0.08 -2.28 -7.45
CA ASP A 231 -0.38 -1.28 -8.43
C ASP A 231 -0.24 -1.70 -9.90
N ILE A 232 -0.61 -2.94 -10.19
CA ILE A 232 -0.49 -3.56 -11.52
C ILE A 232 -1.83 -3.67 -12.26
N CYS A 233 -2.80 -2.88 -11.86
CA CYS A 233 -4.08 -2.76 -12.53
C CYS A 233 -4.40 -1.32 -12.89
N PHE A 234 -5.26 -1.16 -13.89
CA PHE A 234 -5.86 0.10 -14.28
C PHE A 234 -7.39 -0.02 -14.18
N LYS A 235 -8.14 1.06 -14.38
CA LYS A 235 -9.62 1.08 -14.28
C LYS A 235 -10.34 0.05 -15.15
N ASN A 236 -9.69 -0.50 -16.15
CA ASN A 236 -10.24 -1.49 -17.09
C ASN A 236 -9.63 -2.89 -16.95
N GLY A 237 -8.69 -3.10 -16.02
CA GLY A 237 -8.11 -4.41 -15.72
C GLY A 237 -6.59 -4.42 -15.55
N PRO A 238 -5.98 -5.62 -15.42
CA PRO A 238 -4.56 -5.78 -15.19
C PRO A 238 -3.68 -5.23 -16.31
N LEU A 239 -2.54 -4.66 -15.93
CA LEU A 239 -1.44 -4.24 -16.79
C LEU A 239 -0.48 -5.40 -17.11
N VAL A 240 -0.65 -6.52 -16.43
CA VAL A 240 0.06 -7.78 -16.63
C VAL A 240 -0.88 -8.82 -17.21
N ASN A 241 -0.36 -9.71 -18.06
CA ASN A 241 -1.12 -10.87 -18.52
C ASN A 241 -1.40 -11.80 -17.32
N PRO A 242 -2.66 -12.09 -16.95
CA PRO A 242 -2.98 -12.95 -15.81
C PRO A 242 -2.34 -14.35 -15.88
N ARG A 243 -2.12 -14.89 -17.09
CA ARG A 243 -1.42 -16.17 -17.25
C ARG A 243 0.04 -16.05 -16.84
N VAL A 244 0.75 -15.02 -17.31
CA VAL A 244 2.15 -14.75 -16.91
C VAL A 244 2.25 -14.54 -15.42
N PHE A 245 1.32 -13.77 -14.84
CA PHE A 245 1.26 -13.55 -13.40
C PHE A 245 1.08 -14.86 -12.62
N ARG A 246 0.14 -15.72 -13.07
CA ARG A 246 -0.11 -17.04 -12.46
C ARG A 246 1.09 -17.97 -12.55
N GLU A 247 1.73 -18.05 -13.74
CA GLU A 247 2.81 -18.99 -14.00
C GLU A 247 4.14 -18.56 -13.36
N LYS A 248 4.44 -17.25 -13.34
CA LYS A 248 5.77 -16.74 -13.00
C LYS A 248 5.83 -15.98 -11.66
N VAL A 249 4.78 -15.30 -11.27
CA VAL A 249 4.77 -14.45 -10.05
C VAL A 249 4.08 -15.13 -8.87
N ALA A 250 2.95 -15.78 -9.11
CA ALA A 250 2.17 -16.44 -8.07
C ALA A 250 2.94 -17.49 -7.24
N PRO A 251 3.89 -18.27 -7.78
CA PRO A 251 4.71 -19.18 -6.98
C PRO A 251 5.52 -18.49 -5.88
N HIS A 252 5.97 -17.25 -6.11
CA HIS A 252 6.70 -16.47 -5.10
C HIS A 252 5.76 -16.00 -3.99
N TYR A 253 4.53 -15.58 -4.32
CA TYR A 253 3.50 -15.31 -3.31
C TYR A 253 3.27 -16.52 -2.45
N ARG A 254 2.99 -17.68 -3.05
CA ARG A 254 2.74 -18.93 -2.31
C ARG A 254 3.87 -19.25 -1.34
N ARG A 255 5.11 -19.17 -1.80
CA ARG A 255 6.28 -19.44 -0.97
C ARG A 255 6.36 -18.50 0.25
N ILE A 256 6.04 -17.21 0.07
CA ILE A 256 6.06 -16.22 1.16
C ILE A 256 4.85 -16.43 2.09
N THR A 257 3.65 -16.65 1.57
CA THR A 257 2.44 -16.86 2.39
C THR A 257 2.50 -18.16 3.19
N ASP A 258 3.09 -19.22 2.64
CA ASP A 258 3.35 -20.46 3.38
C ASP A 258 4.34 -20.24 4.52
N LEU A 259 5.33 -19.36 4.35
CA LEU A 259 6.24 -18.97 5.42
C LEU A 259 5.52 -18.16 6.50
N LEU A 260 4.70 -17.17 6.11
CA LEU A 260 3.90 -16.35 7.02
C LEU A 260 2.93 -17.21 7.85
N ALA A 261 2.25 -18.16 7.22
CA ALA A 261 1.34 -19.09 7.89
C ALA A 261 2.04 -19.94 8.96
N ARG A 262 3.27 -20.40 8.71
CA ARG A 262 4.08 -21.12 9.72
C ARG A 262 4.41 -20.27 10.94
N HIS A 263 4.40 -18.95 10.82
CA HIS A 263 4.61 -17.99 11.90
C HIS A 263 3.28 -17.44 12.48
N GLY A 264 2.13 -18.02 12.10
CA GLY A 264 0.82 -17.64 12.62
C GLY A 264 0.22 -16.36 12.00
N ILE A 265 0.77 -15.88 10.89
CA ILE A 265 0.26 -14.72 10.15
C ILE A 265 -0.61 -15.24 9.01
N ASP A 266 -1.92 -15.18 9.19
CA ASP A 266 -2.93 -15.73 8.28
C ASP A 266 -3.74 -14.65 7.54
N ILE A 267 -3.65 -13.38 7.94
CA ILE A 267 -4.18 -12.23 7.19
C ILE A 267 -3.06 -11.67 6.32
N VAL A 268 -3.23 -11.82 5.01
CA VAL A 268 -2.27 -11.34 4.02
C VAL A 268 -2.99 -10.43 3.03
N SER A 269 -2.67 -9.14 3.08
CA SER A 269 -3.27 -8.13 2.21
C SER A 269 -2.39 -7.76 1.02
N VAL A 270 -3.03 -7.33 -0.05
CA VAL A 270 -2.37 -6.71 -1.20
C VAL A 270 -2.99 -5.35 -1.47
N ASP A 271 -2.12 -4.34 -1.58
CA ASP A 271 -2.45 -3.00 -2.06
C ASP A 271 -2.27 -2.97 -3.57
N CYS A 272 -3.36 -2.80 -4.28
CA CYS A 272 -3.35 -2.70 -5.74
C CYS A 272 -4.54 -1.88 -6.22
N ASP A 273 -4.24 -0.69 -6.68
CA ASP A 273 -5.22 0.18 -7.31
C ASP A 273 -5.74 -0.43 -8.63
N GLY A 274 -6.95 -0.02 -9.01
CA GLY A 274 -7.58 -0.42 -10.26
C GLY A 274 -8.40 -1.70 -10.20
N LYS A 275 -8.82 -2.17 -11.38
CA LYS A 275 -9.75 -3.31 -11.50
C LYS A 275 -9.04 -4.65 -11.38
N ILE A 276 -9.02 -5.20 -10.18
CA ILE A 276 -8.27 -6.39 -9.79
C ILE A 276 -8.97 -7.73 -10.10
N ASP A 277 -10.21 -7.77 -10.55
CA ASP A 277 -11.05 -8.97 -10.68
C ASP A 277 -10.34 -10.18 -11.31
N LYS A 278 -9.47 -9.95 -12.31
CA LYS A 278 -8.77 -11.03 -13.02
C LYS A 278 -7.54 -11.57 -12.27
N LEU A 279 -6.98 -10.80 -11.34
CA LEU A 279 -5.84 -11.21 -10.51
C LEU A 279 -6.27 -11.77 -9.17
N LEU A 280 -7.44 -11.36 -8.66
CA LEU A 280 -7.97 -11.74 -7.37
C LEU A 280 -7.97 -13.26 -7.14
N PRO A 281 -8.47 -14.13 -8.06
CA PRO A 281 -8.41 -15.58 -7.84
C PRO A 281 -6.97 -16.10 -7.77
N ILE A 282 -6.03 -15.48 -8.49
CA ILE A 282 -4.62 -15.90 -8.46
C ILE A 282 -4.00 -15.57 -7.10
N TRP A 283 -4.30 -14.40 -6.55
CA TRP A 283 -3.87 -14.00 -5.22
C TRP A 283 -4.45 -14.92 -4.14
N LEU A 284 -5.77 -15.20 -4.17
CA LEU A 284 -6.40 -16.13 -3.22
C LEU A 284 -5.76 -17.53 -3.26
N GLU A 285 -5.59 -18.10 -4.45
CA GLU A 285 -4.92 -19.38 -4.64
C GLU A 285 -3.47 -19.37 -4.10
N SER A 286 -2.84 -18.19 -4.03
CA SER A 286 -1.47 -17.99 -3.54
C SER A 286 -1.40 -17.57 -2.07
N GLY A 287 -2.54 -17.56 -1.35
CA GLY A 287 -2.59 -17.26 0.08
C GLY A 287 -2.72 -15.77 0.43
N VAL A 288 -2.83 -14.87 -0.56
CA VAL A 288 -3.18 -13.46 -0.34
C VAL A 288 -4.71 -13.36 -0.29
N ASN A 289 -5.25 -13.01 0.86
CA ASN A 289 -6.68 -13.17 1.14
C ASN A 289 -7.43 -11.87 1.49
N THR A 290 -6.74 -10.74 1.55
CA THR A 290 -7.33 -9.45 1.92
C THR A 290 -7.01 -8.41 0.84
N MET A 291 -8.05 -7.91 0.15
CA MET A 291 -7.89 -6.92 -0.92
C MET A 291 -7.93 -5.50 -0.34
N PHE A 292 -7.00 -4.66 -0.76
CA PHE A 292 -6.85 -3.27 -0.38
C PHE A 292 -6.26 -2.44 -1.54
N PRO A 293 -6.73 -1.20 -1.74
CA PRO A 293 -8.02 -0.71 -1.30
C PRO A 293 -9.15 -1.28 -2.18
N VAL A 294 -10.37 -1.39 -1.64
CA VAL A 294 -11.52 -1.73 -2.48
C VAL A 294 -12.02 -0.42 -3.11
N GLU A 295 -11.56 -0.09 -4.33
CA GLU A 295 -11.77 1.23 -4.95
C GLU A 295 -13.17 1.40 -5.55
N VAL A 296 -14.03 2.18 -4.89
CA VAL A 296 -15.36 2.58 -5.41
C VAL A 296 -15.21 3.70 -6.45
N GLY A 297 -14.41 4.71 -6.13
CA GLY A 297 -14.27 5.91 -6.94
C GLY A 297 -13.73 5.69 -8.34
N THR A 298 -12.83 4.73 -8.52
CA THR A 298 -12.11 4.49 -9.78
C THR A 298 -12.89 3.58 -10.74
N TRP A 299 -13.50 2.49 -10.22
CA TRP A 299 -14.16 1.50 -11.09
C TRP A 299 -15.39 0.85 -10.47
N ASN A 300 -15.93 1.46 -9.39
CA ASN A 300 -17.13 1.00 -8.69
C ASN A 300 -16.96 -0.39 -8.07
N ALA A 301 -15.81 -0.65 -7.43
CA ALA A 301 -15.54 -1.89 -6.73
C ALA A 301 -16.52 -2.16 -5.60
N SER A 302 -16.78 -3.43 -5.34
CA SER A 302 -17.51 -3.88 -4.15
C SER A 302 -16.98 -5.24 -3.72
N ILE A 303 -16.91 -5.45 -2.41
CA ILE A 303 -16.57 -6.77 -1.86
C ILE A 303 -17.71 -7.79 -2.08
N ALA A 304 -18.96 -7.36 -2.28
CA ALA A 304 -20.11 -8.24 -2.35
C ALA A 304 -20.01 -9.31 -3.45
N PRO A 305 -19.71 -8.99 -4.74
CA PRO A 305 -19.57 -10.00 -5.78
C PRO A 305 -18.39 -10.94 -5.53
N TRP A 306 -17.30 -10.44 -4.96
CA TRP A 306 -16.14 -11.25 -4.63
C TRP A 306 -16.46 -12.24 -3.50
N ARG A 307 -17.14 -11.75 -2.45
CA ARG A 307 -17.59 -12.60 -1.35
C ARG A 307 -18.60 -13.66 -1.81
N ALA A 308 -19.50 -13.33 -2.73
CA ALA A 308 -20.42 -14.29 -3.32
C ALA A 308 -19.70 -15.42 -4.08
N ALA A 309 -18.54 -15.11 -4.69
CA ALA A 309 -17.75 -16.07 -5.44
C ALA A 309 -16.79 -16.91 -4.56
N TYR A 310 -16.20 -16.30 -3.51
CA TYR A 310 -15.09 -16.89 -2.74
C TYR A 310 -15.41 -17.09 -1.24
N GLY A 311 -16.59 -16.68 -0.78
CA GLY A 311 -17.00 -16.86 0.61
C GLY A 311 -16.10 -16.14 1.61
N SER A 312 -15.89 -16.79 2.78
CA SER A 312 -15.07 -16.24 3.89
C SER A 312 -13.56 -16.35 3.66
N GLU A 313 -13.12 -16.98 2.57
CA GLU A 313 -11.69 -16.97 2.21
C GLU A 313 -11.23 -15.58 1.77
N LEU A 314 -12.16 -14.76 1.26
CA LEU A 314 -11.88 -13.40 0.84
C LEU A 314 -12.25 -12.38 1.91
N ARG A 315 -11.35 -11.45 2.14
CA ARG A 315 -11.49 -10.31 3.03
C ARG A 315 -11.21 -9.02 2.29
N GLY A 316 -11.59 -7.89 2.88
CA GLY A 316 -11.33 -6.59 2.27
C GLY A 316 -11.19 -5.47 3.28
N VAL A 317 -10.37 -4.49 2.91
CA VAL A 317 -10.25 -3.19 3.59
C VAL A 317 -10.39 -2.10 2.52
N GLY A 318 -11.18 -1.07 2.77
CA GLY A 318 -11.48 -0.04 1.78
C GLY A 318 -12.99 0.04 1.45
N GLY A 319 -13.32 0.47 0.24
CA GLY A 319 -14.69 0.39 -0.29
C GLY A 319 -15.69 1.40 0.25
N MET A 320 -15.27 2.39 1.02
CA MET A 320 -16.03 3.58 1.34
C MET A 320 -15.76 4.67 0.28
N ASP A 321 -16.80 5.14 -0.38
CA ASP A 321 -16.69 6.18 -1.41
C ASP A 321 -16.33 7.53 -0.80
N LYS A 322 -15.04 7.86 -0.74
CA LYS A 322 -14.54 9.11 -0.17
C LYS A 322 -15.08 10.38 -0.84
N ARG A 323 -15.62 10.29 -2.06
CA ARG A 323 -16.20 11.45 -2.78
C ARG A 323 -17.42 12.05 -2.07
N VAL A 324 -18.07 11.29 -1.16
CA VAL A 324 -19.16 11.82 -0.34
C VAL A 324 -18.69 12.92 0.62
N PHE A 325 -17.40 12.94 0.98
CA PHE A 325 -16.83 13.97 1.84
C PHE A 325 -16.83 15.38 1.23
N ALA A 326 -16.88 15.46 -0.10
CA ALA A 326 -17.06 16.74 -0.81
C ALA A 326 -18.52 17.24 -0.84
N ARG A 327 -19.49 16.41 -0.43
CA ARG A 327 -20.93 16.69 -0.55
C ARG A 327 -21.51 17.22 0.76
N ASP A 328 -22.41 16.47 1.38
CA ASP A 328 -23.15 16.82 2.57
C ASP A 328 -23.38 15.61 3.49
N TYR A 329 -23.93 15.83 4.68
CA TYR A 329 -24.22 14.78 5.65
C TYR A 329 -25.18 13.72 5.11
N ALA A 330 -26.16 14.10 4.30
CA ALA A 330 -27.10 13.13 3.71
C ALA A 330 -26.38 12.15 2.75
N ALA A 331 -25.36 12.62 2.03
CA ALA A 331 -24.52 11.75 1.20
C ALA A 331 -23.65 10.80 2.04
N VAL A 332 -23.15 11.28 3.20
CA VAL A 332 -22.40 10.44 4.15
C VAL A 332 -23.33 9.38 4.75
N ASP A 333 -24.54 9.75 5.19
CA ASP A 333 -25.52 8.78 5.71
C ASP A 333 -25.90 7.72 4.66
N ALA A 334 -26.17 8.13 3.44
CA ALA A 334 -26.47 7.19 2.35
C ALA A 334 -25.29 6.21 2.09
N GLU A 335 -24.07 6.67 2.19
CA GLU A 335 -22.88 5.82 2.05
C GLU A 335 -22.75 4.83 3.21
N ILE A 336 -22.99 5.24 4.44
CA ILE A 336 -22.97 4.37 5.62
C ILE A 336 -24.05 3.28 5.50
N GLU A 337 -25.26 3.62 5.05
CA GLU A 337 -26.32 2.64 4.80
C GLU A 337 -25.95 1.65 3.66
N ARG A 338 -25.22 2.13 2.64
CA ARG A 338 -24.68 1.24 1.58
C ARG A 338 -23.65 0.25 2.15
N LEU A 339 -22.84 0.67 3.13
CA LEU A 339 -21.82 -0.16 3.77
C LEU A 339 -22.41 -1.20 4.73
N ARG A 340 -23.56 -0.93 5.36
CA ARG A 340 -24.18 -1.80 6.37
C ARG A 340 -24.23 -3.28 5.96
N PRO A 341 -24.88 -3.67 4.84
CA PRO A 341 -24.97 -5.08 4.42
C PRO A 341 -23.61 -5.69 4.02
N LEU A 342 -22.58 -4.86 3.82
CA LEU A 342 -21.23 -5.32 3.51
C LEU A 342 -20.43 -5.62 4.79
N VAL A 343 -20.70 -4.92 5.88
CA VAL A 343 -20.03 -5.03 7.19
C VAL A 343 -20.60 -6.19 8.01
N GLU A 344 -21.93 -6.31 8.07
CA GLU A 344 -22.62 -7.30 8.90
C GLU A 344 -22.11 -8.74 8.79
N PRO A 345 -21.72 -9.25 7.61
CA PRO A 345 -21.18 -10.61 7.50
C PRO A 345 -19.77 -10.82 8.06
N GLY A 346 -19.09 -9.78 8.54
CA GLY A 346 -17.68 -9.83 8.96
C GLY A 346 -16.68 -9.89 7.78
N GLY A 347 -15.39 -10.03 8.07
CA GLY A 347 -14.32 -10.15 7.08
C GLY A 347 -14.06 -8.88 6.25
N TYR A 348 -14.68 -7.75 6.60
CA TYR A 348 -14.58 -6.50 5.86
C TYR A 348 -14.51 -5.29 6.79
N ILE A 349 -13.53 -4.44 6.56
CA ILE A 349 -13.35 -3.17 7.27
C ILE A 349 -13.52 -2.03 6.25
N PRO A 350 -14.61 -1.25 6.30
CA PRO A 350 -14.76 -0.08 5.45
C PRO A 350 -13.70 0.98 5.82
N CYS A 351 -13.09 1.52 4.79
CA CYS A 351 -12.08 2.56 4.86
C CYS A 351 -12.27 3.46 3.64
N PRO A 352 -12.02 4.78 3.71
CA PRO A 352 -11.97 5.61 2.49
C PRO A 352 -11.15 4.92 1.42
N ASP A 353 -11.72 4.76 0.24
CA ASP A 353 -11.23 3.91 -0.85
C ASP A 353 -9.91 4.37 -1.48
N HIS A 354 -9.36 5.48 -1.04
CA HIS A 354 -8.02 6.00 -1.31
C HIS A 354 -7.75 7.22 -0.42
N HIS A 355 -6.62 7.91 -0.59
CA HIS A 355 -6.29 9.16 0.11
C HIS A 355 -7.44 10.16 0.06
N ILE A 356 -7.78 10.77 1.20
CA ILE A 356 -8.85 11.78 1.28
C ILE A 356 -8.44 13.01 0.48
N ALA A 357 -9.27 13.38 -0.49
CA ALA A 357 -8.98 14.37 -1.52
C ALA A 357 -9.17 15.83 -1.05
N PRO A 358 -8.58 16.82 -1.76
CA PRO A 358 -8.65 18.24 -1.36
C PRO A 358 -10.05 18.85 -1.38
N ASP A 359 -11.01 18.25 -2.08
CA ASP A 359 -12.42 18.69 -2.09
C ASP A 359 -13.21 18.24 -0.85
N ALA A 360 -12.65 17.31 -0.03
CA ALA A 360 -13.26 16.86 1.19
C ALA A 360 -13.43 17.99 2.21
N ARG A 361 -14.60 18.05 2.86
CA ARG A 361 -14.88 18.97 3.96
C ARG A 361 -14.52 18.30 5.28
N TRP A 362 -13.84 19.03 6.15
CA TRP A 362 -13.44 18.54 7.47
C TRP A 362 -14.61 17.99 8.28
N GLU A 363 -15.70 18.74 8.32
CA GLU A 363 -16.90 18.39 9.08
C GLU A 363 -17.56 17.11 8.56
N ASN A 364 -17.52 16.86 7.25
CA ASN A 364 -18.11 15.65 6.67
C ASN A 364 -17.29 14.40 7.06
N VAL A 365 -15.97 14.53 7.18
CA VAL A 365 -15.10 13.42 7.62
C VAL A 365 -15.31 13.15 9.12
N GLN A 366 -15.41 14.19 9.96
CA GLN A 366 -15.73 14.03 11.37
C GLN A 366 -17.12 13.38 11.54
N TYR A 367 -18.13 13.89 10.84
CA TYR A 367 -19.49 13.35 10.86
C TYR A 367 -19.50 11.87 10.44
N TYR A 368 -18.74 11.48 9.41
CA TYR A 368 -18.60 10.08 9.03
C TYR A 368 -18.07 9.23 10.19
N CYS A 369 -17.01 9.66 10.87
CA CYS A 369 -16.45 8.91 11.99
C CYS A 369 -17.44 8.79 13.16
N GLU A 370 -18.20 9.85 13.48
CA GLU A 370 -19.25 9.84 14.52
C GLU A 370 -20.37 8.87 14.15
N ARG A 371 -20.91 8.97 12.92
CA ARG A 371 -21.99 8.11 12.44
C ARG A 371 -21.61 6.64 12.35
N MET A 372 -20.40 6.34 11.90
CA MET A 372 -19.88 4.96 11.86
C MET A 372 -19.84 4.34 13.25
N ARG A 373 -19.44 5.11 14.29
CA ARG A 373 -19.48 4.64 15.67
C ARG A 373 -20.89 4.42 16.21
N GLU A 374 -21.85 5.28 15.83
CA GLU A 374 -23.25 5.10 16.23
C GLU A 374 -23.89 3.87 15.57
N VAL A 375 -23.51 3.57 14.35
CA VAL A 375 -24.11 2.51 13.52
C VAL A 375 -23.47 1.15 13.76
N PHE A 376 -22.16 1.11 14.02
CA PHE A 376 -21.37 -0.12 14.13
C PHE A 376 -20.56 -0.23 15.45
N GLY A 377 -20.82 0.62 16.41
CA GLY A 377 -20.20 0.62 17.74
C GLY A 377 -20.95 -0.19 18.77
#